data_5467ac77d4f3a7d7262f6b656a14b9ba
#
_entry.id   5467ac77d4f3a7d7262f6b656a14b9ba
#
_cell.length_a   1.000
_cell.length_b   1.000
_cell.length_c   1.000
_cell.angle_alpha   90.00
_cell.angle_beta   90.00
_cell.angle_gamma   90.00
#
_symmetry.space_group_name_H-M   'P 1'
#
loop_
_entity.id
_entity.type
_entity.pdbx_description
1 polymer ?
#
loop_
_entity_poly.entity_id
_entity_poly.type
_entity_poly.pdbx_seq_one_letter_code
_entity_poly.pdbx_strand_id
1 'polypeptide(L)'
;MQSAPAQRHSDAAYFTNAHLLTHEGKPVRFYDELLKDKLVVINMMYTVCSGICPANTAALKALQLALGARVGRDIFMYSLTLQPQFDTPAALRGYMRLYQVQPGWTFLTGKPPQVDRIRRRLGFYDSDPVADADLARHTGMLRIGNLRVRRWSMAPALASTRQLVSAILGAA
;
A
#
# COMPACT_ATOMS: atom_id res chain seq x y z
N MET A 1 -40.72 14.96 -10.15
CA MET A 1 -39.49 15.21 -9.36
C MET A 1 -38.41 14.31 -9.93
N GLN A 2 -37.53 14.83 -10.76
CA GLN A 2 -36.39 14.09 -11.29
C GLN A 2 -35.27 14.15 -10.24
N SER A 3 -34.92 12.99 -9.69
CA SER A 3 -33.78 12.84 -8.80
C SER A 3 -32.52 13.16 -9.59
N ALA A 4 -31.77 14.18 -9.18
CA ALA A 4 -30.46 14.50 -9.74
C ALA A 4 -29.54 13.28 -9.65
N PRO A 5 -28.77 12.93 -10.70
CA PRO A 5 -27.83 11.83 -10.62
C PRO A 5 -26.78 12.17 -9.56
N ALA A 6 -26.65 11.30 -8.55
CA ALA A 6 -25.56 11.39 -7.58
C ALA A 6 -24.24 11.48 -8.37
N GLN A 7 -23.51 12.58 -8.20
CA GLN A 7 -22.18 12.76 -8.79
C GLN A 7 -21.28 11.64 -8.24
N ARG A 8 -21.09 10.60 -9.04
CA ARG A 8 -20.07 9.59 -8.77
C ARG A 8 -18.73 10.28 -8.93
N HIS A 9 -18.11 10.64 -7.81
CA HIS A 9 -16.72 11.03 -7.82
C HIS A 9 -15.95 9.88 -8.48
N SER A 10 -15.18 10.17 -9.50
CA SER A 10 -14.38 9.15 -10.15
C SER A 10 -13.41 8.56 -9.11
N ASP A 11 -13.14 7.24 -9.17
CA ASP A 11 -12.20 6.59 -8.24
C ASP A 11 -10.83 7.29 -8.27
N ALA A 12 -10.42 7.82 -9.43
CA ALA A 12 -9.21 8.63 -9.57
C ALA A 12 -9.24 9.92 -8.73
N ALA A 13 -10.40 10.59 -8.64
CA ALA A 13 -10.54 11.78 -7.78
C ALA A 13 -10.54 11.42 -6.30
N TYR A 14 -11.13 10.28 -5.93
CA TYR A 14 -11.13 9.82 -4.55
C TYR A 14 -9.74 9.41 -4.07
N PHE A 15 -9.06 8.51 -4.80
CA PHE A 15 -7.76 7.99 -4.39
C PHE A 15 -6.59 8.92 -4.73
N THR A 16 -6.82 9.98 -5.49
CA THR A 16 -5.78 10.85 -6.08
C THR A 16 -4.91 10.13 -7.12
N ASN A 17 -4.48 10.86 -8.11
CA ASN A 17 -3.56 10.36 -9.13
C ASN A 17 -2.17 10.98 -8.95
N ALA A 18 -1.71 11.01 -7.70
CA ALA A 18 -0.43 11.61 -7.34
C ALA A 18 0.75 10.90 -8.02
N HIS A 19 1.78 11.66 -8.31
CA HIS A 19 3.04 11.13 -8.84
C HIS A 19 3.88 10.55 -7.71
N LEU A 20 4.29 9.31 -7.86
CA LEU A 20 5.21 8.59 -6.98
C LEU A 20 6.44 8.13 -7.75
N LEU A 21 7.45 7.68 -7.02
CA LEU A 21 8.61 6.98 -7.55
C LEU A 21 8.64 5.57 -7.01
N THR A 22 8.91 4.60 -7.87
CA THR A 22 9.20 3.24 -7.44
C THR A 22 10.60 3.14 -6.85
N HIS A 23 10.90 2.04 -6.17
CA HIS A 23 12.26 1.73 -5.71
C HIS A 23 13.31 1.68 -6.83
N GLU A 24 12.88 1.52 -8.08
CA GLU A 24 13.76 1.59 -9.26
C GLU A 24 13.96 3.03 -9.77
N GLY A 25 13.31 4.02 -9.14
CA GLY A 25 13.32 5.42 -9.58
C GLY A 25 12.37 5.72 -10.74
N LYS A 26 11.51 4.78 -11.11
CA LYS A 26 10.53 4.98 -12.16
C LYS A 26 9.37 5.84 -11.66
N PRO A 27 9.02 6.95 -12.34
CA PRO A 27 7.83 7.73 -12.01
C PRO A 27 6.56 6.93 -12.38
N VAL A 28 5.58 6.95 -11.48
CA VAL A 28 4.28 6.26 -11.66
C VAL A 28 3.16 7.14 -11.12
N ARG A 29 1.96 6.97 -11.69
CA ARG A 29 0.74 7.60 -11.20
C ARG A 29 -0.01 6.64 -10.29
N PHE A 30 -0.38 7.10 -9.11
CA PHE A 30 -0.94 6.24 -8.07
C PHE A 30 -2.23 5.54 -8.53
N TYR A 31 -3.22 6.28 -9.02
CA TYR A 31 -4.45 5.63 -9.46
C TYR A 31 -4.30 4.91 -10.81
N ASP A 32 -3.85 5.62 -11.84
CA ASP A 32 -3.86 5.09 -13.21
C ASP A 32 -2.99 3.85 -13.40
N GLU A 33 -1.82 3.82 -12.75
CA GLU A 33 -0.82 2.77 -12.97
C GLU A 33 -0.79 1.73 -11.85
N LEU A 34 -1.14 2.11 -10.61
CA LEU A 34 -1.00 1.19 -9.47
C LEU A 34 -2.32 0.60 -8.98
N LEU A 35 -3.45 1.30 -9.14
CA LEU A 35 -4.72 0.85 -8.60
C LEU A 35 -5.73 0.39 -9.65
N LYS A 36 -5.86 1.14 -10.75
CA LYS A 36 -6.93 0.94 -11.73
C LYS A 36 -6.96 -0.50 -12.24
N ASP A 37 -8.13 -1.13 -12.16
CA ASP A 37 -8.40 -2.50 -12.62
C ASP A 37 -7.50 -3.58 -11.99
N LYS A 38 -6.99 -3.34 -10.78
CA LYS A 38 -6.08 -4.25 -10.08
C LYS A 38 -6.63 -4.75 -8.75
N LEU A 39 -6.16 -5.94 -8.36
CA LEU A 39 -6.24 -6.45 -7.00
C LEU A 39 -4.93 -6.09 -6.31
N VAL A 40 -5.01 -5.26 -5.28
CA VAL A 40 -3.84 -4.67 -4.60
C VAL A 40 -3.80 -4.99 -3.12
N VAL A 41 -2.59 -5.13 -2.60
CA VAL A 41 -2.29 -5.23 -1.16
C VAL A 41 -1.31 -4.12 -0.83
N ILE A 42 -1.72 -3.18 0.01
CA ILE A 42 -0.94 -1.98 0.31
C ILE A 42 -0.67 -1.91 1.80
N ASN A 43 0.58 -1.68 2.17
CA ASN A 43 0.96 -1.33 3.54
C ASN A 43 1.77 -0.04 3.57
N MET A 44 1.79 0.59 4.76
CA MET A 44 2.67 1.71 5.05
C MET A 44 3.91 1.21 5.80
N MET A 45 5.06 1.80 5.53
CA MET A 45 6.33 1.44 6.17
C MET A 45 7.29 2.64 6.21
N TYR A 46 8.42 2.51 6.82
CA TYR A 46 9.58 3.37 6.65
C TYR A 46 10.87 2.61 7.00
N THR A 47 11.97 2.92 6.32
CA THR A 47 13.18 2.07 6.33
C THR A 47 13.89 2.03 7.67
N VAL A 48 13.82 3.09 8.46
CA VAL A 48 14.46 3.21 9.79
C VAL A 48 13.54 2.81 10.95
N CYS A 49 12.41 2.16 10.67
CA CYS A 49 11.50 1.67 11.69
C CYS A 49 12.15 0.55 12.50
N SER A 50 12.37 0.78 13.80
CA SER A 50 12.87 -0.23 14.73
C SER A 50 11.76 -1.00 15.46
N GLY A 51 10.50 -0.62 15.24
CA GLY A 51 9.33 -1.21 15.90
C GLY A 51 8.76 -2.42 15.15
N ILE A 52 7.52 -2.32 14.70
CA ILE A 52 6.76 -3.43 14.09
C ILE A 52 7.11 -3.69 12.62
N CYS A 53 7.73 -2.74 11.91
CA CYS A 53 7.99 -2.87 10.47
C CYS A 53 8.81 -4.11 10.08
N PRO A 54 9.87 -4.50 10.81
CA PRO A 54 10.59 -5.74 10.50
C PRO A 54 9.71 -6.98 10.53
N ALA A 55 8.84 -7.10 11.55
CA ALA A 55 7.91 -8.21 11.68
C ALA A 55 6.86 -8.20 10.57
N ASN A 56 6.31 -7.03 10.25
CA ASN A 56 5.37 -6.86 9.15
C ASN A 56 6.00 -7.21 7.81
N THR A 57 7.23 -6.78 7.56
CA THR A 57 7.94 -7.09 6.30
C THR A 57 8.21 -8.59 6.18
N ALA A 58 8.59 -9.25 7.27
CA ALA A 58 8.77 -10.70 7.28
C ALA A 58 7.44 -11.44 7.01
N ALA A 59 6.33 -11.00 7.61
CA ALA A 59 5.00 -11.56 7.37
C ALA A 59 4.56 -11.35 5.91
N LEU A 60 4.79 -10.16 5.35
CA LEU A 60 4.47 -9.86 3.96
C LEU A 60 5.36 -10.63 2.97
N LYS A 61 6.62 -10.90 3.33
CA LYS A 61 7.46 -11.79 2.54
C LYS A 61 6.91 -13.22 2.52
N ALA A 62 6.48 -13.75 3.67
CA ALA A 62 5.82 -15.06 3.72
C ALA A 62 4.54 -15.07 2.87
N LEU A 63 3.76 -14.00 2.90
CA LEU A 63 2.59 -13.81 2.04
C LEU A 63 2.98 -13.80 0.56
N GLN A 64 4.01 -13.06 0.17
CA GLN A 64 4.52 -13.02 -1.21
C GLN A 64 4.87 -14.42 -1.71
N LEU A 65 5.58 -15.20 -0.90
CA LEU A 65 5.95 -16.58 -1.24
C LEU A 65 4.72 -17.49 -1.39
N ALA A 66 3.73 -17.34 -0.50
CA ALA A 66 2.49 -18.12 -0.56
C ALA A 66 1.64 -17.80 -1.80
N LEU A 67 1.61 -16.53 -2.23
CA LEU A 67 0.91 -16.10 -3.44
C LEU A 67 1.68 -16.46 -4.73
N GLY A 68 2.99 -16.66 -4.63
CA GLY A 68 3.86 -17.14 -5.69
C GLY A 68 3.80 -16.26 -6.95
N ALA A 69 3.71 -16.90 -8.13
CA ALA A 69 3.74 -16.25 -9.43
C ALA A 69 2.55 -15.31 -9.71
N ARG A 70 1.56 -15.25 -8.80
CA ARG A 70 0.46 -14.29 -8.89
C ARG A 70 0.87 -12.86 -8.53
N VAL A 71 1.91 -12.71 -7.69
CA VAL A 71 2.42 -11.39 -7.29
C VAL A 71 3.13 -10.73 -8.47
N GLY A 72 2.70 -9.53 -8.83
CA GLY A 72 3.19 -8.78 -9.99
C GLY A 72 2.47 -9.12 -11.31
N ARG A 73 1.56 -10.09 -11.31
CA ARG A 73 0.77 -10.48 -12.47
C ARG A 73 -0.72 -10.15 -12.30
N ASP A 74 -1.37 -10.72 -11.32
CA ASP A 74 -2.80 -10.54 -11.00
C ASP A 74 -3.04 -10.02 -9.57
N ILE A 75 -2.05 -10.09 -8.69
CA ILE A 75 -2.06 -9.49 -7.35
C ILE A 75 -0.85 -8.57 -7.24
N PHE A 76 -1.07 -7.31 -6.88
CA PHE A 76 -0.02 -6.31 -6.80
C PHE A 76 0.23 -5.89 -5.36
N MET A 77 1.44 -6.08 -4.87
CA MET A 77 1.86 -5.69 -3.53
C MET A 77 2.61 -4.36 -3.59
N TYR A 78 2.19 -3.41 -2.76
CA TYR A 78 2.81 -2.09 -2.66
C TYR A 78 3.13 -1.75 -1.20
N SER A 79 4.34 -1.27 -0.96
CA SER A 79 4.74 -0.67 0.30
C SER A 79 5.04 0.80 0.07
N LEU A 80 4.27 1.70 0.70
CA LEU A 80 4.44 3.14 0.58
C LEU A 80 5.11 3.68 1.84
N THR A 81 6.19 4.45 1.66
CA THR A 81 6.89 5.04 2.80
C THR A 81 6.09 6.16 3.45
N LEU A 82 6.16 6.21 4.79
CA LEU A 82 5.67 7.32 5.61
C LEU A 82 6.71 8.44 5.80
N GLN A 83 7.96 8.18 5.40
CA GLN A 83 9.08 9.13 5.51
C GLN A 83 9.74 9.40 4.16
N PRO A 84 9.00 9.90 3.15
CA PRO A 84 9.52 10.06 1.79
C PRO A 84 10.70 11.03 1.70
N GLN A 85 10.87 11.93 2.66
CA GLN A 85 12.01 12.82 2.75
C GLN A 85 13.34 12.09 3.04
N PHE A 86 13.27 10.89 3.63
CA PHE A 86 14.44 10.06 3.96
C PHE A 86 14.53 8.80 3.08
N ASP A 87 13.38 8.24 2.73
CA ASP A 87 13.27 7.00 2.00
C ASP A 87 13.32 7.23 0.49
N THR A 88 14.52 7.49 -0.01
CA THR A 88 14.82 7.58 -1.44
C THR A 88 14.65 6.21 -2.12
N PRO A 89 14.54 6.14 -3.45
CA PRO A 89 14.57 4.87 -4.17
C PRO A 89 15.77 3.98 -3.79
N ALA A 90 16.94 4.57 -3.58
CA ALA A 90 18.13 3.83 -3.14
C ALA A 90 17.97 3.25 -1.73
N ALA A 91 17.41 3.99 -0.79
CA ALA A 91 17.13 3.53 0.57
C ALA A 91 16.11 2.38 0.54
N LEU A 92 15.04 2.50 -0.26
CA LEU A 92 14.06 1.43 -0.45
C LEU A 92 14.68 0.16 -1.04
N ARG A 93 15.54 0.27 -2.05
CA ARG A 93 16.29 -0.89 -2.58
C ARG A 93 17.18 -1.55 -1.52
N GLY A 94 17.84 -0.75 -0.68
CA GLY A 94 18.64 -1.26 0.44
C GLY A 94 17.80 -2.08 1.41
N TYR A 95 16.64 -1.57 1.77
CA TYR A 95 15.67 -2.26 2.63
C TYR A 95 15.17 -3.57 1.99
N MET A 96 14.80 -3.53 0.72
CA MET A 96 14.36 -4.73 -0.01
C MET A 96 15.43 -5.82 -0.05
N ARG A 97 16.70 -5.45 -0.26
CA ARG A 97 17.81 -6.42 -0.21
C ARG A 97 17.98 -7.03 1.17
N LEU A 98 17.90 -6.22 2.22
CA LEU A 98 18.01 -6.68 3.61
C LEU A 98 16.98 -7.77 3.92
N TYR A 99 15.75 -7.59 3.45
CA TYR A 99 14.66 -8.55 3.67
C TYR A 99 14.49 -9.57 2.54
N GLN A 100 15.38 -9.57 1.54
CA GLN A 100 15.33 -10.48 0.40
C GLN A 100 13.95 -10.50 -0.28
N VAL A 101 13.39 -9.32 -0.49
CA VAL A 101 12.09 -9.15 -1.16
C VAL A 101 12.21 -9.65 -2.61
N GLN A 102 11.25 -10.47 -3.04
CA GLN A 102 11.22 -11.02 -4.38
C GLN A 102 10.59 -10.03 -5.39
N PRO A 103 10.85 -10.17 -6.69
CA PRO A 103 10.19 -9.38 -7.74
C PRO A 103 8.67 -9.43 -7.66
N GLY A 104 8.01 -8.36 -8.12
CA GLY A 104 6.55 -8.23 -8.11
C GLY A 104 5.98 -7.47 -6.92
N TRP A 105 6.76 -7.24 -5.88
CA TRP A 105 6.41 -6.35 -4.76
C TRP A 105 7.14 -5.03 -4.93
N THR A 106 6.40 -3.93 -5.10
CA THR A 106 6.93 -2.61 -5.40
C THR A 106 6.92 -1.72 -4.16
N PHE A 107 8.04 -1.11 -3.88
CA PHE A 107 8.18 -0.09 -2.85
C PHE A 107 8.11 1.30 -3.48
N LEU A 108 7.43 2.22 -2.79
CA LEU A 108 7.04 3.53 -3.33
C LEU A 108 7.45 4.65 -2.39
N THR A 109 7.91 5.74 -3.00
CA THR A 109 8.18 7.01 -2.33
C THR A 109 7.61 8.16 -3.16
N GLY A 110 7.64 9.38 -2.65
CA GLY A 110 7.13 10.54 -3.37
C GLY A 110 7.32 11.83 -2.59
N LYS A 111 6.62 12.88 -3.00
CA LYS A 111 6.62 14.14 -2.24
C LYS A 111 5.78 13.98 -0.97
N PRO A 112 6.22 14.50 0.20
CA PRO A 112 5.50 14.35 1.46
C PRO A 112 4.00 14.68 1.40
N PRO A 113 3.54 15.80 0.80
CA PRO A 113 2.10 16.09 0.72
C PRO A 113 1.30 15.08 -0.10
N GLN A 114 1.90 14.47 -1.12
CA GLN A 114 1.26 13.46 -1.95
C GLN A 114 1.13 12.14 -1.19
N VAL A 115 2.18 11.72 -0.50
CA VAL A 115 2.16 10.53 0.35
C VAL A 115 1.13 10.67 1.47
N ASP A 116 1.08 11.82 2.15
CA ASP A 116 0.10 12.08 3.21
C ASP A 116 -1.34 12.02 2.68
N ARG A 117 -1.60 12.58 1.51
CA ARG A 117 -2.91 12.50 0.88
C ARG A 117 -3.31 11.06 0.57
N ILE A 118 -2.39 10.26 0.01
CA ILE A 118 -2.64 8.86 -0.31
C ILE A 118 -2.94 8.05 0.95
N ARG A 119 -2.13 8.16 2.01
CA ARG A 119 -2.34 7.40 3.24
C ARG A 119 -3.70 7.68 3.85
N ARG A 120 -4.13 8.95 3.86
CA ARG A 120 -5.45 9.35 4.37
C ARG A 120 -6.58 8.76 3.52
N ARG A 121 -6.46 8.77 2.20
CA ARG A 121 -7.46 8.18 1.29
C ARG A 121 -7.54 6.66 1.42
N LEU A 122 -6.45 6.01 1.78
CA LEU A 122 -6.41 4.57 2.04
C LEU A 122 -6.89 4.20 3.45
N GLY A 123 -7.14 5.17 4.32
CA GLY A 123 -7.60 4.94 5.69
C GLY A 123 -6.48 4.74 6.72
N PHE A 124 -5.24 5.02 6.37
CA PHE A 124 -4.10 4.99 7.30
C PHE A 124 -3.94 6.35 8.01
N TYR A 125 -4.91 6.70 8.83
CA TYR A 125 -4.88 7.95 9.61
C TYR A 125 -5.64 7.78 10.93
N ASP A 126 -5.36 8.68 11.87
CA ASP A 126 -6.10 8.82 13.11
C ASP A 126 -6.80 10.19 13.12
N SER A 127 -7.98 10.28 13.74
CA SER A 127 -8.71 11.53 13.88
C SER A 127 -8.10 12.46 14.94
N ASP A 128 -7.36 11.89 15.90
CA ASP A 128 -6.54 12.66 16.85
C ASP A 128 -5.22 13.05 16.19
N PRO A 129 -4.91 14.35 16.03
CA PRO A 129 -3.68 14.80 15.37
C PRO A 129 -2.41 14.34 16.08
N VAL A 130 -2.43 14.15 17.40
CA VAL A 130 -1.27 13.65 18.15
C VAL A 130 -1.02 12.18 17.85
N ALA A 131 -2.10 11.39 17.83
CA ALA A 131 -2.02 9.98 17.45
C ALA A 131 -1.65 9.81 15.96
N ASP A 132 -2.17 10.67 15.08
CA ASP A 132 -1.88 10.64 13.65
C ASP A 132 -0.41 10.98 13.33
N ALA A 133 0.24 11.79 14.18
CA ALA A 133 1.66 12.12 14.03
C ALA A 133 2.59 10.94 14.39
N ASP A 134 2.12 9.96 15.13
CA ASP A 134 2.87 8.74 15.44
C ASP A 134 2.86 7.79 14.24
N LEU A 135 3.91 7.82 13.44
CA LEU A 135 4.01 7.03 12.21
C LEU A 135 3.89 5.52 12.45
N ALA A 136 4.33 5.02 13.60
CA ALA A 136 4.26 3.59 13.91
C ALA A 136 2.82 3.07 13.96
N ARG A 137 1.85 3.93 14.31
CA ARG A 137 0.43 3.56 14.32
C ARG A 137 -0.15 3.22 12.95
N HIS A 138 0.51 3.67 11.87
CA HIS A 138 0.03 3.47 10.51
C HIS A 138 0.65 2.26 9.81
N THR A 139 1.52 1.51 10.47
CA THR A 139 2.29 0.43 9.85
C THR A 139 1.73 -0.97 10.10
N GLY A 140 0.80 -1.12 11.06
CA GLY A 140 0.32 -2.43 11.51
C GLY A 140 -0.79 -3.07 10.66
N MET A 141 -1.32 -2.37 9.67
CA MET A 141 -2.46 -2.82 8.87
C MET A 141 -2.12 -2.93 7.40
N LEU A 142 -2.83 -3.82 6.70
CA LEU A 142 -2.85 -3.92 5.24
C LEU A 142 -4.17 -3.39 4.72
N ARG A 143 -4.12 -2.69 3.59
CA ARG A 143 -5.29 -2.36 2.79
C ARG A 143 -5.36 -3.32 1.60
N ILE A 144 -6.44 -4.06 1.49
CA ILE A 144 -6.69 -4.98 0.38
C ILE A 144 -7.80 -4.38 -0.46
N GLY A 145 -7.55 -4.21 -1.75
CA GLY A 145 -8.50 -3.58 -2.66
C GLY A 145 -8.59 -4.29 -4.00
N ASN A 146 -9.82 -4.52 -4.45
CA ASN A 146 -10.09 -4.93 -5.82
C ASN A 146 -10.90 -3.83 -6.53
N LEU A 147 -10.24 -3.09 -7.41
CA LEU A 147 -10.86 -1.95 -8.07
C LEU A 147 -11.79 -2.36 -9.23
N ARG A 148 -11.68 -3.59 -9.71
CA ARG A 148 -12.61 -4.11 -10.72
C ARG A 148 -14.03 -4.22 -10.16
N VAL A 149 -14.14 -4.62 -8.88
CA VAL A 149 -15.42 -4.80 -8.17
C VAL A 149 -15.64 -3.78 -7.05
N ARG A 150 -14.75 -2.78 -6.93
CA ARG A 150 -14.79 -1.71 -5.92
C ARG A 150 -14.91 -2.22 -4.48
N ARG A 151 -14.25 -3.31 -4.18
CA ARG A 151 -14.25 -3.91 -2.86
C ARG A 151 -12.94 -3.58 -2.13
N TRP A 152 -13.08 -3.10 -0.90
CA TRP A 152 -11.96 -2.75 -0.03
C TRP A 152 -12.14 -3.35 1.35
N SER A 153 -11.03 -3.81 1.94
CA SER A 153 -10.97 -4.30 3.32
C SER A 153 -9.64 -3.93 3.96
N MET A 154 -9.55 -4.08 5.26
CA MET A 154 -8.30 -3.98 6.02
C MET A 154 -8.07 -5.28 6.78
N ALA A 155 -6.81 -5.64 6.96
CA ALA A 155 -6.39 -6.79 7.74
C ALA A 155 -5.13 -6.45 8.55
N PRO A 156 -4.94 -7.00 9.76
CA PRO A 156 -3.68 -6.87 10.47
C PRO A 156 -2.54 -7.50 9.67
N ALA A 157 -1.42 -6.80 9.54
CA ALA A 157 -0.25 -7.29 8.79
C ALA A 157 0.32 -8.58 9.40
N LEU A 158 0.16 -8.77 10.71
CA LEU A 158 0.59 -9.96 11.45
C LEU A 158 -0.49 -11.06 11.58
N ALA A 159 -1.60 -10.95 10.86
CA ALA A 159 -2.51 -12.09 10.71
C ALA A 159 -1.76 -13.27 10.06
N SER A 160 -2.23 -14.50 10.27
CA SER A 160 -1.56 -15.66 9.66
C SER A 160 -1.55 -15.56 8.13
N THR A 161 -0.51 -16.09 7.51
CA THR A 161 -0.38 -16.12 6.04
C THR A 161 -1.63 -16.71 5.39
N ARG A 162 -2.19 -17.76 5.97
CA ARG A 162 -3.44 -18.39 5.47
C ARG A 162 -4.63 -17.43 5.52
N GLN A 163 -4.78 -16.67 6.62
CA GLN A 163 -5.85 -15.68 6.74
C GLN A 163 -5.70 -14.54 5.73
N LEU A 164 -4.46 -14.05 5.53
CA LEU A 164 -4.18 -13.01 4.54
C LEU A 164 -4.43 -13.50 3.11
N VAL A 165 -3.97 -14.70 2.76
CA VAL A 165 -4.26 -15.31 1.46
C VAL A 165 -5.76 -15.44 1.25
N SER A 166 -6.50 -15.94 2.25
CA SER A 166 -7.96 -16.07 2.17
C SER A 166 -8.65 -14.72 1.96
N ALA A 167 -8.23 -13.68 2.69
CA ALA A 167 -8.78 -12.33 2.55
C ALA A 167 -8.54 -11.74 1.15
N ILE A 168 -7.34 -11.94 0.61
CA ILE A 168 -6.96 -11.45 -0.72
C ILE A 168 -7.73 -12.18 -1.82
N LEU A 169 -7.79 -13.50 -1.75
CA LEU A 169 -8.51 -14.32 -2.74
C LEU A 169 -10.02 -14.14 -2.65
N GLY A 170 -10.55 -13.89 -1.44
CA GLY A 170 -11.95 -13.55 -1.26
C GLY A 170 -12.34 -12.16 -1.76
N ALA A 171 -11.38 -11.29 -2.03
CA ALA A 171 -11.57 -9.99 -2.67
C ALA A 171 -11.48 -10.07 -4.21
N ALA A 172 -11.04 -11.19 -4.77
CA ALA A 172 -10.83 -11.40 -6.20
C ALA A 172 -12.14 -11.41 -7.01
#